data_d6596712e6b4fd325b5f07c3e85f5181
#
_entry.id   d6596712e6b4fd325b5f07c3e85f5181
#
_cell.length_a   1.000
_cell.length_b   1.000
_cell.length_c   1.000
_cell.angle_alpha   90.00
_cell.angle_beta   90.00
_cell.angle_gamma   90.00
#
_symmetry.space_group_name_H-M   'P 1'
#
loop_
_entity.id
_entity.type
_entity.pdbx_description
1 polymer ?
#
loop_
_entity_poly.entity_id
_entity_poly.type
_entity_poly.pdbx_seq_one_letter_code
_entity_poly.pdbx_strand_id
1 'polypeptide(L)'
;ADHAAGVPHSLRRTGARLVADAHEARVLGDQSLLDRTMAEYIEAGLYPEGFSFPGAPAGQIVRDGERLRLGRLELTCLVLPGHTGGGLCLYGRVDGKQVLFAGDVLFFGGRINLLSTFDSDLLRYRESILRLEGLPVDALFPGHLQPVLNRADRVVRKAADGFRSFSIPPTLL
;
A
#
# COMPACT_ATOMS: atom_id res chain seq x y z
N ALA A 1 7.61 -7.05 -4.46
CA ALA A 1 8.87 -7.46 -3.81
C ALA A 1 9.73 -6.26 -3.39
N ASP A 2 9.69 -5.17 -4.12
CA ASP A 2 10.45 -3.95 -3.88
C ASP A 2 10.21 -3.31 -2.50
N HIS A 3 9.03 -3.47 -1.92
CA HIS A 3 8.72 -3.05 -0.54
C HIS A 3 9.03 -4.12 0.52
N ALA A 4 9.22 -5.38 0.15
CA ALA A 4 9.26 -6.50 1.10
C ALA A 4 10.60 -7.27 1.14
N ALA A 5 11.33 -7.36 0.03
CA ALA A 5 12.54 -8.18 -0.04
C ALA A 5 13.64 -7.79 0.96
N GLY A 6 13.72 -6.50 1.34
CA GLY A 6 14.66 -6.00 2.36
C GLY A 6 14.20 -6.18 3.81
N VAL A 7 12.96 -6.57 4.05
CA VAL A 7 12.39 -6.65 5.41
C VAL A 7 13.16 -7.60 6.32
N PRO A 8 13.48 -8.85 5.94
CA PRO A 8 14.21 -9.76 6.84
C PRO A 8 15.57 -9.22 7.26
N HIS A 9 16.27 -8.54 6.34
CA HIS A 9 17.54 -7.89 6.67
C HIS A 9 17.35 -6.73 7.67
N SER A 10 16.37 -5.88 7.43
CA SER A 10 16.06 -4.73 8.30
C SER A 10 15.69 -5.18 9.71
N LEU A 11 14.84 -6.21 9.85
CA LEU A 11 14.46 -6.75 11.16
C LEU A 11 15.67 -7.26 11.95
N ARG A 12 16.55 -8.02 11.31
CA ARG A 12 17.79 -8.51 11.97
C ARG A 12 18.72 -7.38 12.39
N ARG A 13 18.83 -6.34 11.59
CA ARG A 13 19.76 -5.22 11.85
C ARG A 13 19.27 -4.27 12.93
N THR A 14 17.99 -4.09 13.06
CA THR A 14 17.41 -3.02 13.90
C THR A 14 16.68 -3.56 15.13
N GLY A 15 16.30 -4.84 15.14
CA GLY A 15 15.37 -5.39 16.13
C GLY A 15 13.94 -4.82 16.01
N ALA A 16 13.63 -4.15 14.89
CA ALA A 16 12.30 -3.62 14.63
C ALA A 16 11.26 -4.73 14.51
N ARG A 17 10.00 -4.36 14.62
CA ARG A 17 8.86 -5.26 14.45
C ARG A 17 8.16 -4.95 13.14
N LEU A 18 7.93 -5.98 12.32
CA LEU A 18 7.11 -5.86 11.11
C LEU A 18 5.65 -5.66 11.50
N VAL A 19 5.04 -4.59 11.00
CA VAL A 19 3.61 -4.34 11.12
C VAL A 19 2.98 -4.50 9.73
N ALA A 20 1.94 -5.31 9.62
CA ALA A 20 1.24 -5.56 8.36
C ALA A 20 -0.25 -5.76 8.61
N ASP A 21 -1.09 -5.61 7.59
CA ASP A 21 -2.46 -6.11 7.63
C ASP A 21 -2.50 -7.65 7.53
N ALA A 22 -3.69 -8.22 7.69
CA ALA A 22 -3.83 -9.68 7.75
C ALA A 22 -3.49 -10.38 6.41
N HIS A 23 -3.73 -9.74 5.26
CA HIS A 23 -3.42 -10.33 3.95
C HIS A 23 -1.91 -10.39 3.74
N GLU A 24 -1.22 -9.26 3.90
CA GLU A 24 0.23 -9.17 3.72
C GLU A 24 0.98 -10.00 4.77
N ALA A 25 0.50 -10.02 6.02
CA ALA A 25 1.07 -10.85 7.08
C ALA A 25 1.02 -12.34 6.72
N ARG A 26 -0.07 -12.81 6.10
CA ARG A 26 -0.20 -14.18 5.63
C ARG A 26 0.76 -14.49 4.48
N VAL A 27 0.85 -13.61 3.47
CA VAL A 27 1.73 -13.81 2.32
C VAL A 27 3.19 -13.82 2.75
N LEU A 28 3.62 -12.83 3.53
CA LEU A 28 5.02 -12.70 3.97
C LEU A 28 5.42 -13.75 5.02
N GLY A 29 4.46 -14.27 5.78
CA GLY A 29 4.70 -15.26 6.83
C GLY A 29 4.73 -16.72 6.33
N ASP A 30 4.26 -17.00 5.14
CA ASP A 30 4.23 -18.32 4.51
C ASP A 30 5.07 -18.32 3.23
N GLN A 31 6.27 -18.90 3.30
CA GLN A 31 7.21 -18.94 2.15
C GLN A 31 6.59 -19.58 0.92
N SER A 32 5.80 -20.65 1.07
CA SER A 32 5.15 -21.32 -0.05
C SER A 32 4.12 -20.41 -0.75
N LEU A 33 3.38 -19.63 0.03
CA LEU A 33 2.43 -18.65 -0.52
C LEU A 33 3.17 -17.48 -1.17
N LEU A 34 4.25 -16.99 -0.55
CA LEU A 34 5.08 -15.94 -1.12
C LEU A 34 5.69 -16.35 -2.46
N ASP A 35 6.23 -17.57 -2.54
CA ASP A 35 6.83 -18.08 -3.77
C ASP A 35 5.79 -18.21 -4.89
N ARG A 36 4.57 -18.68 -4.58
CA ARG A 36 3.46 -18.71 -5.56
C ARG A 36 3.08 -17.32 -6.03
N THR A 37 2.96 -16.38 -5.10
CA THR A 37 2.69 -14.97 -5.42
C THR A 37 3.77 -14.40 -6.33
N MET A 38 5.03 -14.67 -6.02
CA MET A 38 6.16 -14.22 -6.84
C MET A 38 6.19 -14.86 -8.23
N ALA A 39 5.79 -16.13 -8.36
CA ALA A 39 5.70 -16.77 -9.66
C ALA A 39 4.73 -16.05 -10.60
N GLU A 40 3.58 -15.59 -10.10
CA GLU A 40 2.63 -14.79 -10.90
C GLU A 40 3.18 -13.41 -11.29
N TYR A 41 3.91 -12.76 -10.41
CA TYR A 41 4.57 -11.49 -10.73
C TYR A 41 5.69 -11.65 -11.78
N ILE A 42 6.39 -12.78 -11.76
CA ILE A 42 7.40 -13.14 -12.78
C ILE A 42 6.71 -13.42 -14.10
N GLU A 43 5.63 -14.21 -14.11
CA GLU A 43 4.84 -14.51 -15.31
C GLU A 43 4.24 -13.24 -15.94
N ALA A 44 3.81 -12.28 -15.11
CA ALA A 44 3.37 -10.97 -15.55
C ALA A 44 4.52 -10.05 -16.04
N GLY A 45 5.77 -10.51 -16.01
CA GLY A 45 6.94 -9.74 -16.45
C GLY A 45 7.41 -8.63 -15.52
N LEU A 46 6.92 -8.62 -14.27
CA LEU A 46 7.26 -7.59 -13.29
C LEU A 46 8.61 -7.83 -12.62
N TYR A 47 9.07 -9.10 -12.57
CA TYR A 47 10.35 -9.50 -12.01
C TYR A 47 11.05 -10.50 -12.93
N PRO A 48 12.40 -10.60 -12.89
CA PRO A 48 13.13 -11.56 -13.71
C PRO A 48 12.87 -13.00 -13.27
N GLU A 49 13.02 -13.93 -14.23
CA GLU A 49 12.92 -15.37 -13.96
C GLU A 49 13.86 -15.78 -12.81
N GLY A 50 13.37 -16.66 -11.93
CA GLY A 50 14.13 -17.15 -10.77
C GLY A 50 14.28 -16.15 -9.62
N PHE A 51 13.68 -14.95 -9.70
CA PHE A 51 13.73 -14.00 -8.59
C PHE A 51 12.93 -14.55 -7.39
N SER A 52 13.57 -14.57 -6.22
CA SER A 52 12.95 -14.97 -4.96
C SER A 52 13.57 -14.20 -3.79
N PHE A 53 12.87 -14.13 -2.68
CA PHE A 53 13.39 -13.57 -1.43
C PHE A 53 12.74 -14.25 -0.22
N PRO A 54 13.43 -14.30 0.93
CA PRO A 54 12.86 -14.88 2.14
C PRO A 54 11.74 -14.01 2.69
N GLY A 55 10.65 -14.64 3.08
CA GLY A 55 9.56 -14.00 3.81
C GLY A 55 9.95 -13.58 5.22
N ALA A 56 9.03 -12.94 5.92
CA ALA A 56 9.20 -12.54 7.30
C ALA A 56 7.84 -12.57 8.03
N PRO A 57 7.75 -13.20 9.22
CA PRO A 57 6.51 -13.18 9.98
C PRO A 57 6.23 -11.76 10.48
N ALA A 58 4.96 -11.34 10.43
CA ALA A 58 4.54 -10.09 11.05
C ALA A 58 4.65 -10.19 12.57
N GLY A 59 5.30 -9.23 13.18
CA GLY A 59 5.37 -9.08 14.63
C GLY A 59 4.12 -8.40 15.21
N GLN A 60 3.33 -7.75 14.36
CA GLN A 60 2.02 -7.21 14.71
C GLN A 60 1.13 -7.20 13.46
N ILE A 61 -0.07 -7.75 13.59
CA ILE A 61 -1.12 -7.68 12.58
C ILE A 61 -2.09 -6.58 13.00
N VAL A 62 -2.32 -5.61 12.12
CA VAL A 62 -3.24 -4.49 12.35
C VAL A 62 -4.51 -4.64 11.53
N ARG A 63 -5.58 -4.04 12.03
CA ARG A 63 -6.89 -4.01 11.37
C ARG A 63 -7.20 -2.62 10.84
N ASP A 64 -8.14 -2.58 9.92
CA ASP A 64 -8.69 -1.33 9.44
C ASP A 64 -9.26 -0.49 10.59
N GLY A 65 -8.94 0.81 10.62
CA GLY A 65 -9.32 1.74 11.68
C GLY A 65 -8.50 1.64 12.97
N GLU A 66 -7.61 0.65 13.09
CA GLU A 66 -6.77 0.50 14.28
C GLU A 66 -5.76 1.64 14.39
N ARG A 67 -5.45 2.07 15.62
CA ARG A 67 -4.46 3.11 15.87
C ARG A 67 -3.09 2.51 16.15
N LEU A 68 -2.12 2.93 15.38
CA LEU A 68 -0.72 2.58 15.54
C LEU A 68 0.04 3.74 16.18
N ARG A 69 0.67 3.47 17.32
CA ARG A 69 1.51 4.47 18.01
C ARG A 69 2.98 4.27 17.65
N LEU A 70 3.60 5.31 17.11
CA LEU A 70 5.02 5.37 16.74
C LEU A 70 5.68 6.54 17.50
N GLY A 71 6.23 6.26 18.68
CA GLY A 71 6.72 7.28 19.59
C GLY A 71 5.59 8.23 20.00
N ARG A 72 5.69 9.51 19.64
CA ARG A 72 4.66 10.53 19.89
C ARG A 72 3.60 10.65 18.79
N LEU A 73 3.80 9.96 17.67
CA LEU A 73 2.81 9.93 16.58
C LEU A 73 1.77 8.86 16.84
N GLU A 74 0.52 9.18 16.54
CA GLU A 74 -0.59 8.24 16.49
C GLU A 74 -1.18 8.29 15.08
N LEU A 75 -1.14 7.16 14.37
CA LEU A 75 -1.63 7.03 13.00
C LEU A 75 -2.74 5.99 12.95
N THR A 76 -3.74 6.23 12.14
CA THR A 76 -4.80 5.28 11.86
C THR A 76 -4.37 4.36 10.72
N CYS A 77 -4.47 3.06 10.93
CA CYS A 77 -4.28 2.06 9.89
C CYS A 77 -5.51 2.05 8.98
N LEU A 78 -5.32 2.27 7.70
CA LEU A 78 -6.36 2.13 6.68
C LEU A 78 -5.99 0.94 5.79
N VAL A 79 -6.82 -0.10 5.79
CA VAL A 79 -6.64 -1.24 4.87
C VAL A 79 -7.45 -0.95 3.63
N LEU A 80 -6.76 -0.72 2.51
CA LEU A 80 -7.30 -0.23 1.25
C LEU A 80 -6.89 -1.18 0.11
N PRO A 81 -7.58 -2.32 -0.01
CA PRO A 81 -7.27 -3.32 -1.02
C PRO A 81 -7.55 -2.82 -2.44
N GLY A 82 -6.87 -3.45 -3.41
CA GLY A 82 -7.04 -3.16 -4.83
C GLY A 82 -5.74 -3.29 -5.61
N HIS A 83 -4.65 -2.69 -5.14
CA HIS A 83 -3.30 -2.98 -5.64
C HIS A 83 -2.87 -4.41 -5.28
N THR A 84 -3.05 -4.77 -4.02
CA THR A 84 -3.00 -6.14 -3.50
C THR A 84 -4.27 -6.42 -2.69
N GLY A 85 -4.41 -7.63 -2.17
CA GLY A 85 -5.52 -8.01 -1.29
C GLY A 85 -5.50 -7.31 0.08
N GLY A 86 -4.37 -6.67 0.47
CA GLY A 86 -4.17 -5.88 1.67
C GLY A 86 -4.19 -4.38 1.41
N GLY A 87 -3.02 -3.77 1.30
CA GLY A 87 -2.88 -2.34 1.02
C GLY A 87 -2.93 -1.48 2.28
N LEU A 88 -2.03 -1.74 3.24
CA LEU A 88 -1.95 -0.95 4.47
C LEU A 88 -1.44 0.46 4.19
N CYS A 89 -2.28 1.45 4.45
CA CYS A 89 -1.93 2.87 4.51
C CYS A 89 -1.91 3.35 5.96
N LEU A 90 -1.13 4.39 6.24
CA LEU A 90 -1.12 5.05 7.54
C LEU A 90 -1.59 6.50 7.39
N TYR A 91 -2.57 6.89 8.20
CA TYR A 91 -3.19 8.20 8.13
C TYR A 91 -3.20 8.88 9.49
N GLY A 92 -2.82 10.14 9.55
CA GLY A 92 -2.87 10.90 10.79
C GLY A 92 -2.19 12.26 10.71
N ARG A 93 -2.10 12.91 11.87
CA ARG A 93 -1.54 14.26 11.96
C ARG A 93 -0.04 14.21 12.22
N VAL A 94 0.74 14.82 11.31
CA VAL A 94 2.20 14.95 11.41
C VAL A 94 2.54 16.42 11.16
N ASP A 95 3.21 17.06 12.10
CA ASP A 95 3.63 18.47 12.04
C ASP A 95 2.49 19.43 11.61
N GLY A 96 1.31 19.21 12.18
CA GLY A 96 0.13 20.04 11.95
C GLY A 96 -0.66 19.72 10.68
N LYS A 97 -0.18 18.85 9.79
CA LYS A 97 -0.84 18.43 8.55
C LYS A 97 -1.50 17.07 8.68
N GLN A 98 -2.59 16.87 7.99
CA GLN A 98 -3.16 15.53 7.76
C GLN A 98 -2.37 14.84 6.65
N VAL A 99 -1.69 13.75 7.01
CA VAL A 99 -0.75 13.04 6.13
C VAL A 99 -1.29 11.66 5.84
N LEU A 100 -1.19 11.24 4.58
CA LEU A 100 -1.43 9.87 4.13
C LEU A 100 -0.12 9.26 3.61
N PHE A 101 0.34 8.21 4.27
CA PHE A 101 1.37 7.31 3.74
C PHE A 101 0.63 6.21 2.99
N ALA A 102 0.65 6.27 1.69
CA ALA A 102 -0.28 5.53 0.84
C ALA A 102 0.28 4.21 0.28
N GLY A 103 1.59 3.92 0.48
CA GLY A 103 2.18 2.79 -0.22
C GLY A 103 1.85 2.85 -1.72
N ASP A 104 1.37 1.73 -2.28
CA ASP A 104 1.03 1.62 -3.69
C ASP A 104 -0.46 1.78 -4.01
N VAL A 105 -1.21 2.34 -3.07
CA VAL A 105 -2.65 2.59 -3.25
C VAL A 105 -2.91 3.85 -4.08
N LEU A 106 -2.13 4.92 -3.92
CA LEU A 106 -2.36 6.18 -4.62
C LEU A 106 -1.05 6.94 -4.83
N PHE A 107 -0.83 7.44 -6.05
CA PHE A 107 0.39 8.12 -6.45
C PHE A 107 0.16 9.55 -6.92
N PHE A 108 1.25 10.27 -7.09
CA PHE A 108 1.25 11.60 -7.66
C PHE A 108 0.38 11.68 -8.94
N GLY A 109 -0.40 12.74 -9.06
CA GLY A 109 -1.25 12.97 -10.23
C GLY A 109 -2.54 12.16 -10.26
N GLY A 110 -2.90 11.46 -9.18
CA GLY A 110 -4.10 10.62 -9.09
C GLY A 110 -3.94 9.29 -9.84
N ARG A 111 -2.70 8.82 -9.99
CA ARG A 111 -2.40 7.51 -10.58
C ARG A 111 -2.65 6.39 -9.56
N ILE A 112 -2.95 5.23 -10.08
CA ILE A 112 -3.06 3.97 -9.32
C ILE A 112 -2.06 2.96 -9.88
N ASN A 113 -1.91 1.81 -9.22
CA ASN A 113 -1.09 0.70 -9.71
C ASN A 113 -1.94 -0.59 -9.73
N LEU A 114 -2.69 -0.76 -10.80
CA LEU A 114 -3.49 -1.96 -11.04
C LEU A 114 -2.61 -3.00 -11.74
N LEU A 115 -2.45 -4.17 -11.13
CA LEU A 115 -1.62 -5.25 -11.65
C LEU A 115 -2.47 -6.36 -12.28
N SER A 116 -1.89 -7.14 -13.19
CA SER A 116 -2.50 -8.35 -13.75
C SER A 116 -2.19 -9.58 -12.89
N THR A 117 -2.38 -9.47 -11.57
CA THR A 117 -2.10 -10.52 -10.59
C THR A 117 -3.38 -10.91 -9.85
N PHE A 118 -3.40 -12.11 -9.26
CA PHE A 118 -4.59 -12.71 -8.66
C PHE A 118 -5.19 -11.89 -7.51
N ASP A 119 -4.38 -11.12 -6.82
CA ASP A 119 -4.76 -10.34 -5.64
C ASP A 119 -4.99 -8.84 -5.94
N SER A 120 -4.81 -8.42 -7.20
CA SER A 120 -5.18 -7.08 -7.65
C SER A 120 -6.65 -7.06 -8.10
N ASP A 121 -7.44 -6.14 -7.56
CA ASP A 121 -8.89 -6.09 -7.76
C ASP A 121 -9.37 -4.66 -8.03
N LEU A 122 -9.86 -4.42 -9.24
CA LEU A 122 -10.30 -3.10 -9.69
C LEU A 122 -11.52 -2.60 -8.89
N LEU A 123 -12.45 -3.47 -8.51
CA LEU A 123 -13.65 -3.06 -7.78
C LEU A 123 -13.30 -2.65 -6.36
N ARG A 124 -12.47 -3.44 -5.68
CA ARG A 124 -11.92 -3.08 -4.37
C ARG A 124 -11.08 -1.81 -4.43
N TYR A 125 -10.30 -1.65 -5.50
CA TYR A 125 -9.50 -0.43 -5.69
C TYR A 125 -10.39 0.80 -5.76
N ARG A 126 -11.46 0.71 -6.56
CA ARG A 126 -12.47 1.78 -6.65
C ARG A 126 -13.05 2.13 -5.28
N GLU A 127 -13.48 1.13 -4.50
CA GLU A 127 -14.02 1.34 -3.16
C GLU A 127 -12.99 2.02 -2.23
N SER A 128 -11.75 1.57 -2.26
CA SER A 128 -10.64 2.11 -1.49
C SER A 128 -10.37 3.57 -1.82
N ILE A 129 -10.30 3.93 -3.09
CA ILE A 129 -10.08 5.33 -3.53
C ILE A 129 -11.26 6.23 -3.17
N LEU A 130 -12.50 5.76 -3.37
CA LEU A 130 -13.69 6.54 -3.00
C LEU A 130 -13.78 6.76 -1.48
N ARG A 131 -13.33 5.81 -0.69
CA ARG A 131 -13.25 5.96 0.77
C ARG A 131 -12.25 7.04 1.18
N LEU A 132 -11.10 7.15 0.51
CA LEU A 132 -10.10 8.19 0.77
C LEU A 132 -10.65 9.61 0.53
N GLU A 133 -11.57 9.78 -0.38
CA GLU A 133 -12.13 11.10 -0.71
C GLU A 133 -12.87 11.76 0.46
N GLY A 134 -13.38 10.96 1.40
CA GLY A 134 -14.01 11.47 2.62
C GLY A 134 -13.03 12.00 3.66
N LEU A 135 -11.72 11.86 3.45
CA LEU A 135 -10.69 12.26 4.41
C LEU A 135 -10.00 13.55 3.98
N PRO A 136 -9.77 14.50 4.90
CA PRO A 136 -8.87 15.62 4.62
C PRO A 136 -7.43 15.10 4.49
N VAL A 137 -6.77 15.36 3.36
CA VAL A 137 -5.39 14.97 3.12
C VAL A 137 -4.60 16.20 2.65
N ASP A 138 -3.73 16.71 3.51
CA ASP A 138 -2.85 17.83 3.18
C ASP A 138 -1.62 17.37 2.41
N ALA A 139 -1.03 16.24 2.83
CA ALA A 139 0.16 15.67 2.20
C ALA A 139 0.00 14.16 1.95
N LEU A 140 0.59 13.71 0.84
CA LEU A 140 0.58 12.31 0.39
C LEU A 140 2.03 11.83 0.20
N PHE A 141 2.36 10.70 0.81
CA PHE A 141 3.63 10.00 0.63
C PHE A 141 3.34 8.63 0.00
N PRO A 142 3.47 8.51 -1.32
CA PRO A 142 3.29 7.23 -2.02
C PRO A 142 4.53 6.34 -1.92
N GLY A 143 4.40 5.07 -2.26
CA GLY A 143 5.52 4.13 -2.36
C GLY A 143 6.48 4.46 -3.50
N HIS A 144 5.95 4.99 -4.60
CA HIS A 144 6.71 5.39 -5.79
C HIS A 144 6.35 6.79 -6.22
N LEU A 145 7.15 7.38 -7.13
CA LEU A 145 7.06 8.75 -7.61
C LEU A 145 7.31 9.77 -6.49
N GLN A 146 7.04 11.05 -6.80
CA GLN A 146 7.27 12.12 -5.83
C GLN A 146 6.11 12.28 -4.81
N PRO A 147 6.40 12.70 -3.58
CA PRO A 147 5.38 13.06 -2.61
C PRO A 147 4.65 14.34 -3.01
N VAL A 148 3.44 14.51 -2.50
CA VAL A 148 2.65 15.74 -2.61
C VAL A 148 2.58 16.37 -1.22
N LEU A 149 3.23 17.51 -1.04
CA LEU A 149 3.41 18.11 0.28
C LEU A 149 2.29 19.11 0.68
N ASN A 150 1.41 19.48 -0.27
CA ASN A 150 0.29 20.37 -0.03
C ASN A 150 -0.87 20.03 -0.99
N ARG A 151 -2.09 20.20 -0.50
CA ARG A 151 -3.31 19.99 -1.30
C ARG A 151 -3.41 18.60 -1.91
N ALA A 152 -2.99 17.58 -1.17
CA ALA A 152 -3.08 16.18 -1.61
C ALA A 152 -4.55 15.70 -1.73
N ASP A 153 -5.50 16.41 -1.11
CA ASP A 153 -6.94 16.27 -1.37
C ASP A 153 -7.29 16.30 -2.87
N ARG A 154 -6.56 17.08 -3.67
CA ARG A 154 -6.77 17.16 -5.14
C ARG A 154 -6.33 15.87 -5.85
N VAL A 155 -5.29 15.22 -5.35
CA VAL A 155 -4.80 13.95 -5.90
C VAL A 155 -5.82 12.85 -5.66
N VAL A 156 -6.32 12.77 -4.41
CA VAL A 156 -7.38 11.83 -4.03
C VAL A 156 -8.62 12.05 -4.90
N ARG A 157 -9.08 13.31 -5.00
CA ARG A 157 -10.27 13.67 -5.78
C ARG A 157 -10.11 13.30 -7.26
N LYS A 158 -8.94 13.58 -7.85
CA LYS A 158 -8.68 13.25 -9.26
C LYS A 158 -8.80 11.75 -9.54
N ALA A 159 -8.27 10.89 -8.64
CA ALA A 159 -8.42 9.45 -8.77
C ALA A 159 -9.89 9.01 -8.58
N ALA A 160 -10.59 9.58 -7.61
CA ALA A 160 -12.01 9.30 -7.35
C ALA A 160 -12.89 9.71 -8.54
N ASP A 161 -12.64 10.87 -9.15
CA ASP A 161 -13.37 11.35 -10.33
C ASP A 161 -13.19 10.42 -11.53
N GLY A 162 -11.98 9.86 -11.72
CA GLY A 162 -11.74 8.83 -12.73
C GLY A 162 -12.69 7.64 -12.54
N PHE A 163 -12.75 7.10 -11.34
CA PHE A 163 -13.65 5.97 -11.04
C PHE A 163 -15.14 6.31 -11.12
N ARG A 164 -15.54 7.55 -10.83
CA ARG A 164 -16.94 7.98 -10.97
C ARG A 164 -17.37 8.15 -12.42
N SER A 165 -16.48 8.57 -13.28
CA SER A 165 -16.74 8.71 -14.72
C SER A 165 -16.65 7.38 -15.49
N PHE A 166 -16.71 6.24 -14.78
CA PHE A 166 -16.58 4.90 -15.34
C PHE A 166 -15.28 4.70 -16.15
N SER A 167 -14.22 5.45 -15.80
CA SER A 167 -12.88 5.27 -16.33
C SER A 167 -11.94 4.75 -15.25
N ILE A 168 -10.88 4.09 -15.68
CA ILE A 168 -9.80 3.68 -14.79
C ILE A 168 -8.84 4.87 -14.68
N PRO A 169 -8.46 5.33 -13.47
CA PRO A 169 -7.41 6.32 -13.33
C PRO A 169 -6.12 5.89 -14.04
N PRO A 170 -5.26 6.81 -14.49
CA PRO A 170 -4.01 6.43 -15.12
C PRO A 170 -3.20 5.48 -14.23
N THR A 171 -2.72 4.38 -14.79
CA THR A 171 -1.89 3.41 -14.06
C THR A 171 -0.43 3.85 -14.01
N LEU A 172 0.34 3.26 -13.11
CA LEU A 172 1.78 3.48 -12.98
C LEU A 172 2.56 2.74 -14.07
N LEU A 173 2.08 1.54 -14.43
CA LEU A 173 2.62 0.64 -15.45
C LEU A 173 1.71 0.61 -16.67
#